data_6ac1af2592de161319d366f51d027f01
#
_entry.id   6ac1af2592de161319d366f51d027f01
#
_cell.length_a   1.000
_cell.length_b   1.000
_cell.length_c   1.000
_cell.angle_alpha   90.00
_cell.angle_beta   90.00
_cell.angle_gamma   90.00
#
_symmetry.space_group_name_H-M   'P 1'
#
loop_
_entity.id
_entity.type
_entity.pdbx_description
1 polymer ?
#
loop_
_entity_poly.entity_id
_entity_poly.type
_entity_poly.pdbx_seq_one_letter_code
_entity_poly.pdbx_strand_id
1 'polypeptide(L)'
;MIIYNVTINVSDEIHNQWIKWMKEDHIPKVLSTNLFVSASLNRIISNKDTGTTYAIAYKIESLSLLQKYETEFAPKLRNEYSSKFLDKAPAFRTIMQVEDKF
;
A
#
# COMPACT_ATOMS: atom_id res chain seq x y z
N MET A 1 6.22 15.96 -5.72
CA MET A 1 5.24 14.89 -5.39
C MET A 1 5.92 13.54 -5.41
N ILE A 2 5.73 12.79 -4.37
CA ILE A 2 6.27 11.43 -4.23
C ILE A 2 5.11 10.45 -4.34
N ILE A 3 5.34 9.32 -4.97
CA ILE A 3 4.41 8.18 -4.98
C ILE A 3 5.04 7.06 -4.16
N TYR A 4 4.39 6.71 -3.07
CA TYR A 4 4.74 5.58 -2.23
C TYR A 4 3.87 4.42 -2.67
N ASN A 5 4.46 3.46 -3.38
CA ASN A 5 3.74 2.35 -4.00
C ASN A 5 4.00 1.06 -3.25
N VAL A 6 2.94 0.36 -2.88
CA VAL A 6 3.03 -0.95 -2.21
C VAL A 6 2.47 -1.99 -3.17
N THR A 7 3.32 -2.92 -3.59
CA THR A 7 2.93 -4.02 -4.48
C THR A 7 2.73 -5.29 -3.67
N ILE A 8 1.58 -5.94 -3.83
CA ILE A 8 1.19 -7.10 -3.03
C ILE A 8 0.63 -8.18 -3.95
N ASN A 9 1.17 -9.40 -3.83
CA ASN A 9 0.56 -10.58 -4.46
C ASN A 9 -0.31 -11.28 -3.43
N VAL A 10 -1.61 -11.39 -3.70
CA VAL A 10 -2.60 -11.91 -2.75
C VAL A 10 -3.01 -13.30 -3.17
N SER A 11 -2.84 -14.27 -2.27
CA SER A 11 -3.27 -15.64 -2.46
C SER A 11 -4.79 -15.73 -2.64
N ASP A 12 -5.24 -16.60 -3.54
CA ASP A 12 -6.67 -16.74 -3.85
C ASP A 12 -7.50 -17.09 -2.62
N GLU A 13 -6.95 -17.88 -1.70
CA GLU A 13 -7.69 -18.34 -0.52
C GLU A 13 -8.07 -17.22 0.44
N ILE A 14 -7.34 -16.09 0.43
CA ILE A 14 -7.61 -14.97 1.32
C ILE A 14 -8.03 -13.70 0.58
N HIS A 15 -8.18 -13.78 -0.74
CA HIS A 15 -8.39 -12.59 -1.58
C HIS A 15 -9.57 -11.73 -1.13
N ASN A 16 -10.74 -12.34 -0.91
CA ASN A 16 -11.93 -11.58 -0.54
C ASN A 16 -11.80 -10.93 0.85
N GLN A 17 -11.21 -11.65 1.79
CA GLN A 17 -10.94 -11.14 3.13
C GLN A 17 -9.93 -9.99 3.08
N TRP A 18 -8.87 -10.15 2.30
CA TRP A 18 -7.81 -9.15 2.17
C TRP A 18 -8.34 -7.86 1.55
N ILE A 19 -9.07 -7.95 0.44
CA ILE A 19 -9.56 -6.76 -0.28
C ILE A 19 -10.53 -5.96 0.59
N LYS A 20 -11.39 -6.65 1.34
CA LYS A 20 -12.33 -6.00 2.24
C LYS A 20 -11.61 -5.26 3.35
N TRP A 21 -10.63 -5.93 3.98
CA TRP A 21 -9.86 -5.32 5.07
C TRP A 21 -9.05 -4.13 4.60
N MET A 22 -8.43 -4.22 3.41
CA MET A 22 -7.67 -3.10 2.86
C MET A 22 -8.55 -1.88 2.62
N LYS A 23 -9.74 -2.08 2.04
CA LYS A 23 -10.67 -0.99 1.73
C LYS A 23 -11.31 -0.38 2.95
N GLU A 24 -11.68 -1.19 3.92
CA GLU A 24 -12.47 -0.75 5.08
C GLU A 24 -11.61 -0.34 6.28
N ASP A 25 -10.41 -0.89 6.40
CA ASP A 25 -9.58 -0.67 7.58
C ASP A 25 -8.21 -0.06 7.26
N HIS A 26 -7.38 -0.79 6.51
CA HIS A 26 -5.97 -0.43 6.38
C HIS A 26 -5.72 0.87 5.61
N ILE A 27 -6.24 0.96 4.39
CA ILE A 27 -6.04 2.16 3.56
C ILE A 27 -6.64 3.40 4.23
N PRO A 28 -7.85 3.35 4.79
CA PRO A 28 -8.38 4.48 5.56
C PRO A 28 -7.50 4.89 6.75
N LYS A 29 -6.91 3.93 7.46
CA LYS A 29 -5.99 4.24 8.57
C LYS A 29 -4.72 4.94 8.09
N VAL A 30 -4.15 4.50 6.96
CA VAL A 30 -2.99 5.17 6.37
C VAL A 30 -3.34 6.62 6.03
N LEU A 31 -4.49 6.85 5.41
CA LEU A 31 -4.93 8.19 5.05
C LEU A 31 -5.28 9.06 6.27
N SER A 32 -5.72 8.45 7.37
CA SER A 32 -6.07 9.16 8.59
C SER A 32 -4.86 9.79 9.29
N THR A 33 -3.64 9.44 8.89
CA THR A 33 -2.43 10.10 9.40
C THR A 33 -2.33 11.56 8.93
N ASN A 34 -3.10 11.93 7.90
CA ASN A 34 -3.13 13.26 7.28
C ASN A 34 -1.80 13.65 6.60
N LEU A 35 -0.94 12.68 6.34
CA LEU A 35 0.33 12.92 5.64
C LEU A 35 0.22 12.68 4.14
N PHE A 36 -0.76 11.89 3.70
CA PHE A 36 -0.94 11.55 2.29
C PHE A 36 -2.04 12.39 1.64
N VAL A 37 -1.84 12.74 0.38
CA VAL A 37 -2.80 13.50 -0.43
C VAL A 37 -3.95 12.60 -0.88
N SER A 38 -3.62 11.39 -1.32
CA SER A 38 -4.60 10.44 -1.85
C SER A 38 -4.00 9.04 -1.94
N ALA A 39 -4.86 8.07 -2.23
CA ALA A 39 -4.44 6.70 -2.51
C ALA A 39 -5.31 6.11 -3.61
N SER A 40 -4.74 5.18 -4.36
CA SER A 40 -5.50 4.36 -5.30
C SER A 40 -5.11 2.89 -5.11
N LEU A 41 -6.10 2.01 -5.21
CA LEU A 41 -5.91 0.57 -5.16
C LEU A 41 -6.06 0.04 -6.59
N ASN A 42 -4.97 -0.47 -7.15
CA ASN A 42 -4.90 -0.85 -8.55
C ASN A 42 -4.61 -2.33 -8.69
N ARG A 43 -5.44 -3.04 -9.46
CA ARG A 43 -5.17 -4.44 -9.78
C ARG A 43 -4.30 -4.51 -11.03
N ILE A 44 -3.24 -5.29 -10.98
CA ILE A 44 -2.36 -5.52 -12.12
C ILE A 44 -2.96 -6.63 -12.97
N ILE A 45 -3.40 -6.29 -14.19
CA ILE A 45 -4.09 -7.24 -15.08
C ILE A 45 -3.16 -8.11 -15.92
N SER A 46 -1.96 -7.63 -16.25
CA SER A 46 -0.99 -8.41 -17.03
C SER A 46 -0.03 -9.16 -16.10
N ASN A 47 -0.58 -9.98 -15.23
CA ASN A 47 0.17 -10.71 -14.21
C ASN A 47 0.24 -12.19 -14.58
N LYS A 48 1.44 -12.77 -14.53
CA LYS A 48 1.69 -14.19 -14.82
C LYS A 48 1.79 -15.05 -13.57
N ASP A 49 1.80 -14.43 -12.41
CA ASP A 49 1.87 -15.15 -11.13
C ASP A 49 0.52 -15.74 -10.76
N THR A 50 0.54 -16.70 -9.84
CA THR A 50 -0.68 -17.17 -9.21
C THR A 50 -1.21 -16.10 -8.26
N GLY A 51 -2.50 -16.17 -7.94
CA GLY A 51 -3.14 -15.15 -7.11
C GLY A 51 -3.44 -13.89 -7.88
N THR A 52 -3.65 -12.80 -7.17
CA THR A 52 -3.94 -11.48 -7.74
C THR A 52 -2.94 -10.47 -7.21
N THR A 53 -2.34 -9.69 -8.10
CA THR A 53 -1.37 -8.66 -7.72
C THR A 53 -2.02 -7.29 -7.74
N TYR A 54 -1.82 -6.55 -6.66
CA TYR A 54 -2.28 -5.17 -6.51
C TYR A 54 -1.11 -4.21 -6.34
N ALA A 55 -1.29 -2.99 -6.80
CA ALA A 55 -0.40 -1.88 -6.49
C ALA A 55 -1.23 -0.79 -5.81
N ILE A 56 -0.86 -0.44 -4.59
CA ILE A 56 -1.51 0.64 -3.86
C ILE A 56 -0.61 1.86 -3.95
N ALA A 57 -1.06 2.89 -4.65
CA ALA A 57 -0.28 4.10 -4.88
C ALA A 57 -0.76 5.20 -3.94
N TYR A 58 0.10 5.57 -2.99
CA TYR A 58 -0.15 6.67 -2.08
C TYR A 58 0.63 7.89 -2.56
N LYS A 59 -0.04 9.03 -2.70
CA LYS A 59 0.62 10.29 -3.05
C LYS A 59 0.94 11.08 -1.79
N ILE A 60 2.18 11.57 -1.71
CA ILE A 60 2.65 12.38 -0.58
C ILE A 60 3.52 13.52 -1.13
N GLU A 61 3.50 14.69 -0.49
CA GLU A 61 4.11 15.88 -1.06
C GLU A 61 5.64 15.87 -1.06
N SER A 62 6.27 15.23 -0.07
CA SER A 62 7.72 15.27 0.06
C SER A 62 8.29 14.02 0.71
N LEU A 63 9.59 13.79 0.52
CA LEU A 63 10.31 12.72 1.19
C LEU A 63 10.36 12.92 2.70
N SER A 64 10.41 14.16 3.19
CA SER A 64 10.45 14.40 4.63
C SER A 64 9.14 14.01 5.29
N LEU A 65 8.00 14.22 4.63
CA LEU A 65 6.70 13.75 5.12
C LEU A 65 6.62 12.22 5.09
N LEU A 66 7.17 11.60 4.05
CA LEU A 66 7.23 10.14 3.98
C LEU A 66 8.07 9.58 5.11
N GLN A 67 9.20 10.20 5.42
CA GLN A 67 10.05 9.80 6.52
C GLN A 67 9.31 9.90 7.87
N LYS A 68 8.53 10.95 8.05
CA LYS A 68 7.67 11.11 9.23
C LYS A 68 6.67 9.97 9.34
N TYR A 69 6.01 9.62 8.23
CA TYR A 69 5.10 8.47 8.18
C TYR A 69 5.81 7.18 8.57
N GLU A 70 6.97 6.91 7.97
CA GLU A 70 7.76 5.71 8.21
C GLU A 70 8.19 5.58 9.68
N THR A 71 8.47 6.68 10.33
CA THR A 71 8.95 6.71 11.71
C THR A 71 7.81 6.63 12.72
N GLU A 72 6.74 7.41 12.49
CA GLU A 72 5.71 7.62 13.52
C GLU A 72 4.47 6.72 13.35
N PHE A 73 4.16 6.27 12.14
CA PHE A 73 2.90 5.57 11.88
C PHE A 73 3.08 4.17 11.29
N ALA A 74 4.02 4.01 10.36
CA ALA A 74 4.17 2.77 9.61
C ALA A 74 4.45 1.53 10.47
N PRO A 75 5.27 1.60 11.54
CA PRO A 75 5.57 0.40 12.32
C PRO A 75 4.33 -0.29 12.87
N LYS A 76 3.39 0.46 13.42
CA LYS A 76 2.16 -0.09 13.97
C LYS A 76 1.26 -0.66 12.87
N LEU A 77 1.11 0.08 11.78
CA LEU A 77 0.27 -0.32 10.65
C LEU A 77 0.80 -1.57 9.96
N ARG A 78 2.13 -1.66 9.77
CA ARG A 78 2.77 -2.84 9.21
C ARG A 78 2.65 -4.06 10.12
N ASN A 79 2.72 -3.86 11.42
CA ASN A 79 2.56 -4.94 12.38
C ASN A 79 1.15 -5.51 12.33
N GLU A 80 0.12 -4.67 12.23
CA GLU A 80 -1.26 -5.12 12.07
C GLU A 80 -1.43 -5.93 10.78
N TYR A 81 -0.86 -5.46 9.68
CA TYR A 81 -0.89 -6.15 8.39
C TYR A 81 -0.18 -7.51 8.47
N SER A 82 1.03 -7.53 8.99
CA SER A 82 1.85 -8.75 9.11
C SER A 82 1.16 -9.82 9.94
N SER A 83 0.50 -9.41 11.02
CA SER A 83 -0.23 -10.34 11.89
C SER A 83 -1.36 -11.06 11.16
N LYS A 84 -1.95 -10.41 10.15
CA LYS A 84 -3.09 -10.98 9.43
C LYS A 84 -2.68 -11.73 8.17
N PHE A 85 -1.76 -11.18 7.37
CA PHE A 85 -1.63 -11.59 5.98
C PHE A 85 -0.21 -11.85 5.48
N LEU A 86 0.82 -11.69 6.29
CA LEU A 86 2.21 -11.71 5.79
C LEU A 86 2.53 -12.94 4.92
N ASP A 87 2.12 -14.12 5.34
CA ASP A 87 2.43 -15.37 4.63
C ASP A 87 1.63 -15.53 3.33
N LYS A 88 0.47 -14.89 3.23
CA LYS A 88 -0.47 -15.06 2.12
C LYS A 88 -0.53 -13.86 1.18
N ALA A 89 0.04 -12.74 1.59
CA ALA A 89 0.03 -11.50 0.83
C ALA A 89 1.30 -10.68 1.12
N PRO A 90 2.48 -11.21 0.71
CA PRO A 90 3.73 -10.48 0.92
C PRO A 90 3.77 -9.20 0.10
N ALA A 91 4.37 -8.15 0.68
CA ALA A 91 4.40 -6.83 0.10
C ALA A 91 5.83 -6.34 -0.11
N PHE A 92 6.05 -5.60 -1.19
CA PHE A 92 7.27 -4.82 -1.35
C PHE A 92 6.91 -3.39 -1.77
N ARG A 93 7.83 -2.47 -1.51
CA ARG A 93 7.58 -1.04 -1.64
C ARG A 93 8.51 -0.41 -2.67
N THR A 94 7.96 0.56 -3.42
CA THR A 94 8.71 1.35 -4.38
C THR A 94 8.39 2.82 -4.12
N ILE A 95 9.43 3.64 -4.01
CA ILE A 95 9.28 5.07 -3.82
C ILE A 95 9.66 5.76 -5.12
N MET A 96 8.73 6.53 -5.68
CA MET A 96 8.93 7.21 -6.96
C MET A 96 8.76 8.70 -6.77
N GLN A 97 9.63 9.47 -7.42
CA GLN A 97 9.47 10.92 -7.52
C GLN A 97 8.86 11.25 -8.87
N VAL A 98 7.81 12.06 -8.86
CA VAL A 98 7.25 12.57 -10.12
C VAL A 98 8.24 13.58 -10.68
N GLU A 99 8.85 13.25 -11.82
CA GLU A 99 9.83 14.13 -12.46
C GLU A 99 9.16 15.22 -13.27
N ASP A 100 8.11 14.84 -14.02
CA ASP A 100 7.39 15.77 -14.87
C ASP A 100 5.97 15.29 -15.11
N LYS A 101 5.09 16.23 -15.42
CA LYS A 101 3.69 15.95 -15.77
C LYS A 101 3.44 16.49 -17.16
N PHE A 102 2.66 15.74 -17.92
CA PHE A 102 2.37 16.10 -19.33
C PHE A 102 0.90 16.37 -19.55
#